data_6a305c9c71c1aea5b15358618f347edc
#
_entry.id   6a305c9c71c1aea5b15358618f347edc
#
_cell.length_a   1.000
_cell.length_b   1.000
_cell.length_c   1.000
_cell.angle_alpha   90.00
_cell.angle_beta   90.00
_cell.angle_gamma   90.00
#
_symmetry.space_group_name_H-M   'P 1'
#
loop_
_entity.id
_entity.type
_entity.pdbx_description
1 polymer ?
#
loop_
_entity_poly.entity_id
_entity_poly.type
_entity_poly.pdbx_seq_one_letter_code
_entity_poly.pdbx_strand_id
1 'polypeptide(L)'
;MKQILLLFICISTVTTTSAQQPKFDIKFSEPLAVFVFVQQLSSSYPGNSFKSAFTGSAYDQDKYKDLITRFANLTLSYAYEFPSFPTGSKMPVLTDRLLKKNLIDCNSLEDFKLRSLGLIPNADLIELTNILDAFTRPYNELIYNPNKEKFEKQFKSLSAYFLSKNVSDYFRTGILFYNSAWDNSIPFEIALYPLPDPKGFTAEAFINNAVSAIPTNENNYDGLLSVMMHEIFHMIYNEQSLKVKLNMKNWFDANPSKCSTYAFWLLNEAFATVLGNGYVYERLHGTVDTADWYNQKYINAMAKKLYPIVTEYIAGNKAIDQDFINRYIKIYQDNYSGWLSELNNLLTYRYVVTDNGNDFDTLGFNYPYTSYSDFEDHITESEIRKMTGTPVTKLIIISKERRAELNMVKNSFTELKNWQYLPDKEFTYHTFLKDRTQLIIVNRFKTPIVVLLSKTFKN
;
A
#
# COMPACT_ATOMS: atom_id res chain seq x y z
N MET A 1 69.54 -0.89 43.21
CA MET A 1 68.68 -0.81 41.99
C MET A 1 67.24 -1.06 42.38
N LYS A 2 66.41 -0.01 42.45
CA LYS A 2 64.98 -0.11 42.73
C LYS A 2 64.24 -0.08 41.36
N GLN A 3 63.59 -1.18 40.97
CA GLN A 3 62.71 -1.21 39.81
C GLN A 3 61.36 -0.54 40.22
N ILE A 4 61.02 0.52 39.51
CA ILE A 4 59.68 1.16 39.58
C ILE A 4 58.82 0.47 38.53
N LEU A 5 57.78 -0.24 39.00
CA LEU A 5 56.74 -0.86 38.18
C LEU A 5 55.68 0.19 37.85
N LEU A 6 55.67 0.70 36.62
CA LEU A 6 54.60 1.61 36.14
C LEU A 6 53.40 0.78 35.72
N LEU A 7 52.34 0.89 36.51
CA LEU A 7 51.04 0.29 36.21
C LEU A 7 50.25 1.23 35.26
N PHE A 8 50.15 0.89 33.98
CA PHE A 8 49.29 1.59 33.04
C PHE A 8 47.85 1.13 33.24
N ILE A 9 47.01 1.96 33.91
CA ILE A 9 45.55 1.74 33.95
C ILE A 9 45.00 2.30 32.66
N CYS A 10 44.66 1.41 31.68
CA CYS A 10 43.81 1.75 30.54
C CYS A 10 42.39 1.97 31.02
N ILE A 11 41.99 3.20 31.22
CA ILE A 11 40.59 3.58 31.39
C ILE A 11 39.96 3.52 29.99
N SER A 12 39.35 2.40 29.66
CA SER A 12 38.45 2.32 28.51
C SER A 12 37.20 3.12 28.84
N THR A 13 37.12 4.34 28.38
CA THR A 13 35.87 5.11 28.32
C THR A 13 34.95 4.40 27.35
N VAL A 14 34.04 3.59 27.88
CA VAL A 14 32.88 3.12 27.11
C VAL A 14 32.02 4.36 26.83
N THR A 15 32.30 5.03 25.73
CA THR A 15 31.35 5.98 25.17
C THR A 15 30.11 5.19 24.79
N THR A 16 29.11 5.19 25.65
CA THR A 16 27.74 4.83 25.24
C THR A 16 27.35 5.84 24.17
N THR A 17 27.59 5.51 22.91
CA THR A 17 26.92 6.19 21.80
C THR A 17 25.44 5.97 22.06
N SER A 18 24.76 6.96 22.61
CA SER A 18 23.31 7.05 22.57
C SER A 18 22.94 6.84 21.09
N ALA A 19 22.34 5.71 20.76
CA ALA A 19 21.90 5.45 19.40
C ALA A 19 20.99 6.61 19.02
N GLN A 20 21.43 7.42 18.05
CA GLN A 20 20.69 8.57 17.57
C GLN A 20 19.33 8.06 17.09
N GLN A 21 18.25 8.58 17.63
CA GLN A 21 16.90 8.21 17.20
C GLN A 21 16.59 8.88 15.86
N PRO A 22 15.77 8.25 14.99
CA PRO A 22 15.34 8.88 13.75
C PRO A 22 14.62 10.19 14.05
N LYS A 23 15.05 11.26 13.38
CA LYS A 23 14.45 12.57 13.52
C LYS A 23 13.17 12.66 12.70
N PHE A 24 12.12 13.21 13.29
CA PHE A 24 10.87 13.51 12.59
C PHE A 24 10.74 15.02 12.42
N ASP A 25 10.62 15.46 11.17
CA ASP A 25 10.39 16.85 10.80
C ASP A 25 8.95 17.00 10.25
N ILE A 26 8.15 17.88 10.89
CA ILE A 26 6.78 18.13 10.49
C ILE A 26 6.74 19.47 9.78
N LYS A 27 6.21 19.50 8.55
CA LYS A 27 6.21 20.72 7.75
C LYS A 27 4.94 20.86 6.88
N PHE A 28 4.66 22.08 6.48
CA PHE A 28 3.73 22.41 5.42
C PHE A 28 4.54 22.70 4.16
N SER A 29 4.15 22.11 3.03
CA SER A 29 4.71 22.40 1.72
C SER A 29 3.60 22.92 0.82
N GLU A 30 3.66 24.21 0.45
CA GLU A 30 2.73 24.82 -0.49
C GLU A 30 2.80 24.15 -1.87
N PRO A 31 3.99 23.88 -2.47
CA PRO A 31 4.05 23.23 -3.78
C PRO A 31 3.39 21.83 -3.79
N LEU A 32 3.57 21.03 -2.73
CA LEU A 32 2.89 19.76 -2.58
C LEU A 32 1.37 19.96 -2.46
N ALA A 33 0.93 20.89 -1.64
CA ALA A 33 -0.51 21.16 -1.43
C ALA A 33 -1.20 21.62 -2.72
N VAL A 34 -0.54 22.44 -3.53
CA VAL A 34 -1.00 22.85 -4.87
C VAL A 34 -1.07 21.65 -5.80
N PHE A 35 -0.05 20.78 -5.80
CA PHE A 35 -0.05 19.55 -6.60
C PHE A 35 -1.26 18.66 -6.25
N VAL A 36 -1.48 18.41 -4.97
CA VAL A 36 -2.62 17.59 -4.51
C VAL A 36 -3.95 18.26 -4.87
N PHE A 37 -4.05 19.56 -4.72
CA PHE A 37 -5.25 20.33 -5.13
C PHE A 37 -5.58 20.09 -6.60
N VAL A 38 -4.63 20.31 -7.51
CA VAL A 38 -4.84 20.09 -8.95
C VAL A 38 -5.18 18.64 -9.26
N GLN A 39 -4.46 17.70 -8.64
CA GLN A 39 -4.70 16.26 -8.79
C GLN A 39 -6.15 15.90 -8.42
N GLN A 40 -6.64 16.39 -7.29
CA GLN A 40 -7.99 16.12 -6.81
C GLN A 40 -9.10 16.82 -7.63
N LEU A 41 -8.77 17.86 -8.40
CA LEU A 41 -9.71 18.49 -9.34
C LEU A 41 -9.93 17.65 -10.60
N SER A 42 -9.03 16.74 -10.96
CA SER A 42 -9.14 15.94 -12.18
C SER A 42 -10.36 15.01 -12.18
N SER A 43 -10.83 14.64 -13.37
CA SER A 43 -12.01 13.76 -13.54
C SER A 43 -11.81 12.35 -12.97
N SER A 44 -10.56 11.90 -12.82
CA SER A 44 -10.20 10.60 -12.26
C SER A 44 -10.53 10.47 -10.77
N TYR A 45 -10.76 11.58 -10.07
CA TYR A 45 -11.10 11.57 -8.66
C TYR A 45 -12.61 11.80 -8.44
N PRO A 46 -13.23 11.15 -7.44
CA PRO A 46 -14.63 11.39 -7.10
C PRO A 46 -14.86 12.80 -6.59
N GLY A 47 -16.12 13.15 -6.32
CA GLY A 47 -16.48 14.40 -5.66
C GLY A 47 -15.77 14.55 -4.31
N ASN A 48 -15.15 15.71 -4.08
CA ASN A 48 -14.37 16.01 -2.88
C ASN A 48 -14.45 17.50 -2.53
N SER A 49 -13.92 17.89 -1.36
CA SER A 49 -13.97 19.28 -0.87
C SER A 49 -13.20 20.28 -1.75
N PHE A 50 -12.13 19.86 -2.41
CA PHE A 50 -11.40 20.72 -3.34
C PHE A 50 -12.23 21.04 -4.59
N LYS A 51 -12.91 20.01 -5.15
CA LYS A 51 -13.87 20.26 -6.26
C LYS A 51 -15.01 21.16 -5.82
N SER A 52 -15.54 20.96 -4.62
CA SER A 52 -16.60 21.81 -4.09
C SER A 52 -16.17 23.27 -3.92
N ALA A 53 -14.94 23.52 -3.47
CA ALA A 53 -14.39 24.87 -3.34
C ALA A 53 -14.08 25.51 -4.70
N PHE A 54 -13.69 24.71 -5.69
CA PHE A 54 -13.35 25.20 -7.04
C PHE A 54 -14.61 25.52 -7.88
N THR A 55 -15.62 24.64 -7.83
CA THR A 55 -16.85 24.76 -8.64
C THR A 55 -17.62 26.01 -8.27
N GLY A 56 -17.91 26.84 -9.27
CA GLY A 56 -18.61 28.12 -9.12
C GLY A 56 -17.76 29.26 -8.56
N SER A 57 -16.45 29.02 -8.33
CA SER A 57 -15.53 30.08 -7.92
C SER A 57 -15.12 30.99 -9.11
N ALA A 58 -14.41 32.08 -8.82
CA ALA A 58 -13.80 32.92 -9.84
C ALA A 58 -12.80 32.20 -10.75
N TYR A 59 -12.36 31.00 -10.36
CA TYR A 59 -11.41 30.15 -11.09
C TYR A 59 -12.09 29.01 -11.87
N ASP A 60 -13.42 28.83 -11.75
CA ASP A 60 -14.18 27.83 -12.52
C ASP A 60 -14.40 28.32 -13.97
N GLN A 61 -13.31 28.54 -14.68
CA GLN A 61 -13.25 29.09 -16.05
C GLN A 61 -12.57 28.07 -16.98
N ASP A 62 -12.86 28.15 -18.26
CA ASP A 62 -12.35 27.23 -19.29
C ASP A 62 -10.82 27.14 -19.29
N LYS A 63 -10.13 28.27 -19.09
CA LYS A 63 -8.67 28.30 -19.01
C LYS A 63 -8.11 27.37 -17.89
N TYR A 64 -8.75 27.28 -16.70
CA TYR A 64 -8.31 26.43 -15.63
C TYR A 64 -8.79 24.99 -15.83
N LYS A 65 -9.96 24.77 -16.42
CA LYS A 65 -10.45 23.44 -16.82
C LYS A 65 -9.53 22.80 -17.87
N ASP A 66 -9.01 23.59 -18.80
CA ASP A 66 -7.98 23.14 -19.76
C ASP A 66 -6.72 22.68 -19.03
N LEU A 67 -6.21 23.46 -18.07
CA LEU A 67 -5.04 23.10 -17.28
C LEU A 67 -5.27 21.82 -16.46
N ILE A 68 -6.45 21.63 -15.87
CA ILE A 68 -6.81 20.38 -15.14
C ILE A 68 -6.81 19.19 -16.11
N THR A 69 -7.35 19.37 -17.31
CA THR A 69 -7.36 18.31 -18.35
C THR A 69 -5.94 17.99 -18.81
N ARG A 70 -5.11 19.00 -19.02
CA ARG A 70 -3.69 18.81 -19.37
C ARG A 70 -2.94 18.09 -18.26
N PHE A 71 -3.14 18.48 -16.99
CA PHE A 71 -2.57 17.75 -15.83
C PHE A 71 -2.99 16.27 -15.83
N ALA A 72 -4.26 15.97 -16.06
CA ALA A 72 -4.78 14.61 -16.08
C ALA A 72 -4.18 13.75 -17.21
N ASN A 73 -3.69 14.38 -18.27
CA ASN A 73 -3.05 13.72 -19.42
C ASN A 73 -1.52 13.58 -19.26
N LEU A 74 -0.90 14.15 -18.22
CA LEU A 74 0.53 13.98 -17.97
C LEU A 74 0.83 12.55 -17.51
N THR A 75 1.87 11.95 -18.03
CA THR A 75 2.39 10.67 -17.53
C THR A 75 3.42 10.95 -16.44
N LEU A 76 2.97 10.96 -15.19
CA LEU A 76 3.81 11.26 -14.02
C LEU A 76 4.35 10.02 -13.33
N SER A 77 3.73 8.84 -13.55
CA SER A 77 4.06 7.61 -12.85
C SER A 77 4.71 6.59 -13.78
N TYR A 78 6.00 6.41 -13.61
CA TYR A 78 6.80 5.32 -14.16
C TYR A 78 7.27 4.46 -13.01
N ALA A 79 7.26 3.13 -13.18
CA ALA A 79 7.65 2.19 -12.15
C ALA A 79 9.10 1.74 -12.31
N TYR A 80 9.89 1.76 -11.23
CA TYR A 80 11.13 1.04 -11.13
C TYR A 80 10.91 -0.21 -10.29
N GLU A 81 10.98 -1.37 -10.95
CA GLU A 81 10.76 -2.67 -10.33
C GLU A 81 12.02 -3.21 -9.63
N PHE A 82 11.84 -4.01 -8.60
CA PHE A 82 12.92 -4.69 -7.89
C PHE A 82 12.87 -6.19 -8.21
N PRO A 83 13.64 -6.66 -9.21
CA PRO A 83 13.64 -8.07 -9.58
C PRO A 83 14.11 -8.94 -8.42
N SER A 84 13.71 -10.18 -8.42
CA SER A 84 14.06 -11.22 -7.43
C SER A 84 13.35 -11.12 -6.07
N PHE A 85 12.61 -10.06 -5.78
CA PHE A 85 11.73 -10.02 -4.61
C PHE A 85 10.52 -10.92 -4.81
N PRO A 86 10.02 -11.61 -3.77
CA PRO A 86 8.77 -12.36 -3.86
C PRO A 86 7.61 -11.45 -4.29
N THR A 87 6.72 -11.98 -5.16
CA THR A 87 5.56 -11.24 -5.68
C THR A 87 4.76 -10.60 -4.55
N GLY A 88 4.46 -9.31 -4.67
CA GLY A 88 3.70 -8.52 -3.69
C GLY A 88 4.45 -8.16 -2.40
N SER A 89 5.74 -8.53 -2.26
CA SER A 89 6.51 -8.24 -1.04
C SER A 89 7.32 -6.95 -1.08
N LYS A 90 7.62 -6.42 -2.26
CA LYS A 90 8.33 -5.16 -2.48
C LYS A 90 7.56 -4.31 -3.48
N MET A 91 7.16 -3.13 -3.07
CA MET A 91 6.51 -2.17 -3.95
C MET A 91 7.53 -1.56 -4.92
N PRO A 92 7.15 -1.29 -6.18
CA PRO A 92 7.99 -0.51 -7.08
C PRO A 92 8.19 0.91 -6.54
N VAL A 93 9.29 1.54 -6.89
CA VAL A 93 9.45 2.99 -6.73
C VAL A 93 8.76 3.68 -7.90
N LEU A 94 7.79 4.52 -7.59
CA LEU A 94 7.03 5.27 -8.58
C LEU A 94 7.58 6.70 -8.69
N THR A 95 7.72 7.22 -9.91
CA THR A 95 8.24 8.57 -10.13
C THR A 95 7.34 9.66 -9.57
N ASP A 96 6.02 9.46 -9.54
CA ASP A 96 5.09 10.39 -8.90
C ASP A 96 5.36 10.57 -7.39
N ARG A 97 5.80 9.51 -6.69
CA ARG A 97 6.24 9.57 -5.29
C ARG A 97 7.54 10.36 -5.13
N LEU A 98 8.47 10.19 -6.07
CA LEU A 98 9.71 10.98 -6.12
C LEU A 98 9.44 12.46 -6.42
N LEU A 99 8.48 12.75 -7.31
CA LEU A 99 8.01 14.10 -7.57
C LEU A 99 7.39 14.72 -6.31
N LYS A 100 6.50 14.00 -5.60
CA LYS A 100 5.93 14.45 -4.32
C LYS A 100 7.02 14.73 -3.28
N LYS A 101 8.01 13.82 -3.16
CA LYS A 101 9.16 14.06 -2.27
C LYS A 101 9.88 15.37 -2.64
N ASN A 102 10.16 15.60 -3.90
CA ASN A 102 10.83 16.81 -4.35
C ASN A 102 9.98 18.08 -4.12
N LEU A 103 8.64 17.99 -4.24
CA LEU A 103 7.72 19.08 -3.88
C LEU A 103 7.72 19.35 -2.36
N ILE A 104 7.94 18.34 -1.52
CA ILE A 104 8.08 18.48 -0.07
C ILE A 104 9.39 19.21 0.26
N ASP A 105 10.47 18.89 -0.45
CA ASP A 105 11.83 19.34 -0.13
C ASP A 105 12.25 20.63 -0.83
N CYS A 106 11.52 21.09 -1.84
CA CYS A 106 11.88 22.27 -2.62
C CYS A 106 11.55 23.57 -1.91
N ASN A 107 12.34 24.60 -2.22
CA ASN A 107 12.11 25.97 -1.76
C ASN A 107 11.35 26.83 -2.81
N SER A 108 11.30 26.38 -4.06
CA SER A 108 10.61 27.04 -5.18
C SER A 108 10.29 26.03 -6.27
N LEU A 109 9.43 26.39 -7.23
CA LEU A 109 9.15 25.55 -8.41
C LEU A 109 10.37 25.39 -9.33
N GLU A 110 11.30 26.34 -9.34
CA GLU A 110 12.60 26.20 -10.03
C GLU A 110 13.48 25.14 -9.35
N ASP A 111 13.57 25.15 -8.02
CA ASP A 111 14.27 24.14 -7.25
C ASP A 111 13.62 22.75 -7.45
N PHE A 112 12.29 22.70 -7.47
CA PHE A 112 11.55 21.47 -7.81
C PHE A 112 11.93 20.91 -9.18
N LYS A 113 11.97 21.77 -10.23
CA LYS A 113 12.38 21.35 -11.58
C LYS A 113 13.78 20.75 -11.57
N LEU A 114 14.74 21.43 -10.93
CA LEU A 114 16.12 20.95 -10.86
C LEU A 114 16.25 19.59 -10.17
N ARG A 115 15.53 19.39 -9.06
CA ARG A 115 15.49 18.12 -8.32
C ARG A 115 14.81 16.98 -9.08
N SER A 116 13.91 17.34 -10.00
CA SER A 116 13.06 16.38 -10.71
C SER A 116 13.55 16.04 -12.12
N LEU A 117 14.68 16.63 -12.56
CA LEU A 117 15.28 16.30 -13.86
C LEU A 117 15.56 14.81 -14.00
N GLY A 118 15.04 14.22 -15.09
CA GLY A 118 15.25 12.80 -15.41
C GLY A 118 14.27 11.84 -14.70
N LEU A 119 13.36 12.33 -13.85
CA LEU A 119 12.31 11.47 -13.27
C LEU A 119 11.16 11.22 -14.26
N ILE A 120 10.82 12.22 -15.04
CA ILE A 120 9.82 12.18 -16.12
C ILE A 120 10.37 12.94 -17.34
N PRO A 121 9.75 12.81 -18.53
CA PRO A 121 10.15 13.60 -19.69
C PRO A 121 10.17 15.10 -19.39
N ASN A 122 11.19 15.81 -19.89
CA ASN A 122 11.33 17.25 -19.64
C ASN A 122 10.12 18.08 -20.10
N ALA A 123 9.43 17.68 -21.17
CA ALA A 123 8.22 18.34 -21.62
C ALA A 123 7.11 18.26 -20.56
N ASP A 124 6.92 17.07 -19.97
CA ASP A 124 5.93 16.84 -18.92
C ASP A 124 6.31 17.58 -17.62
N LEU A 125 7.61 17.64 -17.30
CA LEU A 125 8.10 18.37 -16.13
C LEU A 125 7.88 19.88 -16.26
N ILE A 126 8.15 20.45 -17.44
CA ILE A 126 7.89 21.88 -17.76
C ILE A 126 6.39 22.15 -17.65
N GLU A 127 5.57 21.31 -18.26
CA GLU A 127 4.13 21.44 -18.25
C GLU A 127 3.56 21.34 -16.83
N LEU A 128 3.96 20.32 -16.06
CA LEU A 128 3.59 20.18 -14.66
C LEU A 128 3.91 21.46 -13.86
N THR A 129 5.12 22.00 -14.03
CA THR A 129 5.54 23.19 -13.29
C THR A 129 4.71 24.41 -13.66
N ASN A 130 4.40 24.60 -14.96
CA ASN A 130 3.55 25.70 -15.42
C ASN A 130 2.12 25.59 -14.86
N ILE A 131 1.58 24.36 -14.76
CA ILE A 131 0.27 24.12 -14.16
C ILE A 131 0.30 24.46 -12.67
N LEU A 132 1.31 23.99 -11.92
CA LEU A 132 1.45 24.28 -10.50
C LEU A 132 1.56 25.79 -10.24
N ASP A 133 2.36 26.51 -11.01
CA ASP A 133 2.48 27.98 -10.92
C ASP A 133 1.12 28.66 -11.13
N ALA A 134 0.39 28.29 -12.19
CA ALA A 134 -0.94 28.81 -12.49
C ALA A 134 -1.97 28.53 -11.40
N PHE A 135 -1.85 27.41 -10.66
CA PHE A 135 -2.76 27.00 -9.59
C PHE A 135 -2.34 27.46 -8.19
N THR A 136 -1.15 28.01 -8.01
CA THR A 136 -0.71 28.54 -6.70
C THR A 136 -1.67 29.60 -6.17
N ARG A 137 -2.06 30.56 -6.98
CA ARG A 137 -3.02 31.58 -6.57
C ARG A 137 -4.43 31.04 -6.34
N PRO A 138 -5.04 30.23 -7.22
CA PRO A 138 -6.31 29.56 -6.94
C PRO A 138 -6.33 28.75 -5.63
N TYR A 139 -5.28 27.95 -5.38
CA TYR A 139 -5.16 27.21 -4.13
C TYR A 139 -5.13 28.13 -2.90
N ASN A 140 -4.32 29.17 -2.97
CA ASN A 140 -4.20 30.11 -1.85
C ASN A 140 -5.52 30.83 -1.57
N GLU A 141 -6.22 31.33 -2.58
CA GLU A 141 -7.47 32.09 -2.40
C GLU A 141 -8.65 31.18 -2.01
N LEU A 142 -8.73 29.96 -2.53
CA LEU A 142 -9.86 29.07 -2.29
C LEU A 142 -9.68 28.16 -1.07
N ILE A 143 -8.45 27.74 -0.78
CA ILE A 143 -8.17 26.70 0.21
C ILE A 143 -7.36 27.24 1.39
N TYR A 144 -6.15 27.77 1.13
CA TYR A 144 -5.23 28.10 2.21
C TYR A 144 -5.67 29.33 3.01
N ASN A 145 -5.86 30.47 2.36
CA ASN A 145 -6.18 31.73 3.05
C ASN A 145 -7.48 31.67 3.87
N PRO A 146 -8.59 31.09 3.36
CA PRO A 146 -9.82 30.97 4.15
C PRO A 146 -9.67 30.08 5.39
N ASN A 147 -8.70 29.15 5.40
CA ASN A 147 -8.47 28.20 6.47
C ASN A 147 -7.17 28.47 7.25
N LYS A 148 -6.40 29.47 6.89
CA LYS A 148 -5.04 29.72 7.38
C LYS A 148 -4.93 29.73 8.90
N GLU A 149 -5.73 30.54 9.56
CA GLU A 149 -5.67 30.71 11.03
C GLU A 149 -5.96 29.40 11.75
N LYS A 150 -7.01 28.67 11.31
CA LYS A 150 -7.37 27.35 11.88
C LYS A 150 -6.27 26.31 11.63
N PHE A 151 -5.77 26.27 10.40
CA PHE A 151 -4.73 25.32 10.00
C PHE A 151 -3.43 25.58 10.75
N GLU A 152 -2.95 26.81 10.85
CA GLU A 152 -1.72 27.14 11.56
C GLU A 152 -1.81 26.79 13.06
N LYS A 153 -2.97 27.05 13.69
CA LYS A 153 -3.22 26.64 15.08
C LYS A 153 -3.18 25.12 15.22
N GLN A 154 -3.88 24.41 14.33
CA GLN A 154 -3.94 22.96 14.33
C GLN A 154 -2.57 22.34 14.04
N PHE A 155 -1.82 22.89 13.08
CA PHE A 155 -0.46 22.48 12.75
C PHE A 155 0.48 22.57 13.95
N LYS A 156 0.44 23.69 14.70
CA LYS A 156 1.22 23.84 15.95
C LYS A 156 0.82 22.79 17.00
N SER A 157 -0.47 22.56 17.17
CA SER A 157 -0.98 21.58 18.14
C SER A 157 -0.57 20.17 17.78
N LEU A 158 -0.66 19.79 16.51
CA LEU A 158 -0.22 18.48 15.99
C LEU A 158 1.29 18.30 16.13
N SER A 159 2.08 19.31 15.77
CA SER A 159 3.54 19.24 15.91
C SER A 159 3.95 19.04 17.36
N ALA A 160 3.35 19.78 18.28
CA ALA A 160 3.58 19.60 19.72
C ALA A 160 3.13 18.23 20.21
N TYR A 161 1.98 17.74 19.73
CA TYR A 161 1.46 16.41 20.05
C TYR A 161 2.42 15.31 19.58
N PHE A 162 2.87 15.31 18.33
CA PHE A 162 3.80 14.32 17.81
C PHE A 162 5.13 14.29 18.58
N LEU A 163 5.68 15.47 18.93
CA LEU A 163 6.87 15.56 19.76
C LEU A 163 6.65 14.96 21.14
N SER A 164 5.47 15.20 21.76
CA SER A 164 5.13 14.69 23.08
C SER A 164 4.92 13.18 23.15
N LYS A 165 4.61 12.54 22.01
CA LYS A 165 4.26 11.12 21.90
C LYS A 165 5.41 10.21 21.47
N ASN A 166 6.64 10.74 21.39
CA ASN A 166 7.83 9.95 21.02
C ASN A 166 7.63 9.10 19.76
N VAL A 167 7.19 9.70 18.66
CA VAL A 167 6.94 8.99 17.39
C VAL A 167 8.15 8.16 16.94
N SER A 168 9.36 8.63 17.26
CA SER A 168 10.61 7.90 17.03
C SER A 168 10.66 6.52 17.68
N ASP A 169 10.01 6.33 18.83
CA ASP A 169 9.98 5.03 19.52
C ASP A 169 9.05 4.05 18.79
N TYR A 170 7.92 4.51 18.25
CA TYR A 170 7.05 3.66 17.42
C TYR A 170 7.74 3.27 16.11
N PHE A 171 8.42 4.21 15.47
CA PHE A 171 9.21 3.94 14.27
C PHE A 171 10.28 2.88 14.54
N ARG A 172 11.07 3.05 15.62
CA ARG A 172 12.08 2.08 16.04
C ARG A 172 11.47 0.71 16.34
N THR A 173 10.31 0.67 16.99
CA THR A 173 9.57 -0.58 17.23
C THR A 173 9.26 -1.28 15.92
N GLY A 174 8.80 -0.56 14.90
CA GLY A 174 8.58 -1.11 13.55
C GLY A 174 9.85 -1.64 12.90
N ILE A 175 10.96 -0.87 12.95
CA ILE A 175 12.26 -1.30 12.42
C ILE A 175 12.70 -2.62 13.06
N LEU A 176 12.62 -2.74 14.38
CA LEU A 176 13.01 -3.96 15.10
C LEU A 176 12.07 -5.12 14.77
N PHE A 177 10.76 -4.89 14.85
CA PHE A 177 9.75 -5.92 14.59
C PHE A 177 9.86 -6.48 13.15
N TYR A 178 10.01 -5.63 12.15
CA TYR A 178 10.15 -6.04 10.76
C TYR A 178 11.56 -6.56 10.40
N ASN A 179 12.52 -6.50 11.30
CA ASN A 179 13.93 -6.78 11.00
C ASN A 179 14.41 -5.94 9.80
N SER A 180 14.02 -4.67 9.77
CA SER A 180 14.39 -3.70 8.75
C SER A 180 15.60 -2.88 9.21
N ALA A 181 16.11 -2.00 8.36
CA ALA A 181 17.22 -1.10 8.68
C ALA A 181 16.82 0.34 8.33
N TRP A 182 17.33 1.28 9.12
CA TRP A 182 17.16 2.71 8.87
C TRP A 182 18.44 3.46 9.26
N ASP A 183 18.85 4.39 8.41
CA ASP A 183 19.93 5.32 8.75
C ASP A 183 19.34 6.49 9.53
N ASN A 184 19.64 6.55 10.83
CA ASN A 184 19.11 7.58 11.73
C ASN A 184 19.60 9.01 11.41
N SER A 185 20.57 9.18 10.51
CA SER A 185 20.96 10.49 9.98
C SER A 185 19.96 11.03 8.95
N ILE A 186 19.11 10.15 8.37
CA ILE A 186 18.07 10.53 7.42
C ILE A 186 16.80 10.88 8.20
N PRO A 187 16.35 12.15 8.16
CA PRO A 187 15.09 12.55 8.80
C PRO A 187 13.89 11.91 8.09
N PHE A 188 12.87 11.60 8.87
CA PHE A 188 11.55 11.25 8.33
C PHE A 188 10.67 12.50 8.32
N GLU A 189 10.17 12.87 7.16
CA GLU A 189 9.44 14.12 6.98
C GLU A 189 7.94 13.89 6.88
N ILE A 190 7.17 14.62 7.65
CA ILE A 190 5.71 14.58 7.65
C ILE A 190 5.18 15.88 7.07
N ALA A 191 4.65 15.81 5.84
CA ALA A 191 4.05 16.94 5.16
C ALA A 191 2.53 16.97 5.39
N LEU A 192 2.05 18.07 5.96
CA LEU A 192 0.65 18.27 6.30
C LEU A 192 0.07 19.40 5.45
N TYR A 193 -1.17 19.24 4.97
CA TYR A 193 -1.89 20.30 4.24
C TYR A 193 -3.36 20.38 4.68
N PRO A 194 -4.00 21.56 4.63
CA PRO A 194 -5.38 21.73 5.07
C PRO A 194 -6.38 21.08 4.12
N LEU A 195 -7.37 20.41 4.69
CA LEU A 195 -8.54 19.90 3.99
C LEU A 195 -9.78 20.68 4.47
N PRO A 196 -10.52 21.38 3.58
CA PRO A 196 -11.67 22.22 3.96
C PRO A 196 -12.91 21.45 4.41
N ASP A 197 -12.86 20.14 4.54
CA ASP A 197 -14.00 19.28 4.93
C ASP A 197 -13.74 18.69 6.32
N PRO A 198 -14.77 18.61 7.21
CA PRO A 198 -14.65 17.93 8.49
C PRO A 198 -14.62 16.41 8.42
N LYS A 199 -14.69 15.81 7.23
CA LYS A 199 -14.79 14.35 7.07
C LYS A 199 -13.48 13.72 6.61
N GLY A 200 -12.92 12.91 7.52
CA GLY A 200 -11.84 11.98 7.23
C GLY A 200 -10.50 12.66 6.90
N PHE A 201 -9.45 11.95 7.15
CA PHE A 201 -8.12 12.33 6.72
C PHE A 201 -7.54 11.19 5.88
N THR A 202 -6.64 11.52 4.97
CA THR A 202 -5.90 10.55 4.18
C THR A 202 -4.43 10.64 4.54
N ALA A 203 -3.76 9.52 4.59
CA ALA A 203 -2.31 9.48 4.74
C ALA A 203 -1.70 8.56 3.68
N GLU A 204 -0.50 8.86 3.27
CA GLU A 204 0.36 7.98 2.48
C GLU A 204 1.80 8.10 2.97
N ALA A 205 2.59 7.03 2.93
CA ALA A 205 4.02 7.09 3.21
C ALA A 205 4.84 6.48 2.07
N PHE A 206 5.96 7.10 1.78
CA PHE A 206 6.89 6.67 0.73
C PHE A 206 8.29 7.19 1.03
N ILE A 207 9.30 6.37 0.76
CA ILE A 207 10.72 6.71 0.94
C ILE A 207 10.99 7.14 2.40
N ASN A 208 11.20 8.41 2.66
CA ASN A 208 11.36 8.99 4.01
C ASN A 208 10.30 10.08 4.29
N ASN A 209 9.14 9.98 3.65
CA ASN A 209 8.09 10.97 3.74
C ASN A 209 6.76 10.32 4.14
N ALA A 210 5.96 11.04 4.92
CA ALA A 210 4.53 10.81 5.04
C ALA A 210 3.78 12.09 4.68
N VAL A 211 2.64 11.92 4.02
CA VAL A 211 1.79 13.04 3.60
C VAL A 211 0.40 12.82 4.16
N SER A 212 -0.18 13.83 4.78
CA SER A 212 -1.55 13.75 5.29
C SER A 212 -2.33 15.02 5.05
N ALA A 213 -3.57 14.85 4.56
CA ALA A 213 -4.59 15.87 4.60
C ALA A 213 -5.14 16.01 6.02
N ILE A 214 -5.29 17.22 6.51
CA ILE A 214 -5.86 17.47 7.83
C ILE A 214 -7.15 18.26 7.68
N PRO A 215 -8.30 17.67 8.06
CA PRO A 215 -9.53 18.43 8.18
C PRO A 215 -9.36 19.57 9.18
N THR A 216 -9.76 20.78 8.80
CA THR A 216 -9.50 22.00 9.60
C THR A 216 -10.21 22.02 10.96
N ASN A 217 -11.10 21.06 11.23
CA ASN A 217 -11.77 20.89 12.53
C ASN A 217 -11.35 19.55 13.21
N GLU A 218 -10.31 18.85 12.73
CA GLU A 218 -9.89 17.58 13.31
C GLU A 218 -9.28 17.79 14.70
N ASN A 219 -9.72 16.99 15.66
CA ASN A 219 -9.23 16.98 17.03
C ASN A 219 -8.89 15.57 17.55
N ASN A 220 -9.13 14.54 16.76
CA ASN A 220 -8.72 13.17 17.07
C ASN A 220 -7.27 12.93 16.64
N TYR A 221 -6.34 13.46 17.38
CA TYR A 221 -4.91 13.32 17.06
C TYR A 221 -4.38 11.90 17.29
N ASP A 222 -4.99 11.13 18.19
CA ASP A 222 -4.64 9.73 18.41
C ASP A 222 -4.95 8.92 17.13
N GLY A 223 -6.15 9.09 16.58
CA GLY A 223 -6.55 8.45 15.32
C GLY A 223 -5.69 8.88 14.14
N LEU A 224 -5.44 10.18 13.99
CA LEU A 224 -4.59 10.70 12.92
C LEU A 224 -3.18 10.13 12.97
N LEU A 225 -2.53 10.15 14.15
CA LEU A 225 -1.18 9.61 14.32
C LEU A 225 -1.14 8.09 14.12
N SER A 226 -2.16 7.37 14.58
CA SER A 226 -2.22 5.91 14.40
C SER A 226 -2.33 5.52 12.92
N VAL A 227 -3.15 6.23 12.12
CA VAL A 227 -3.25 6.03 10.66
C VAL A 227 -1.97 6.43 9.94
N MET A 228 -1.34 7.53 10.36
CA MET A 228 -0.05 7.92 9.79
C MET A 228 1.03 6.87 10.07
N MET A 229 1.08 6.32 11.29
CA MET A 229 1.99 5.24 11.63
C MET A 229 1.68 3.95 10.88
N HIS A 230 0.41 3.65 10.57
CA HIS A 230 0.03 2.55 9.69
C HIS A 230 0.73 2.67 8.33
N GLU A 231 0.66 3.83 7.68
CA GLU A 231 1.33 4.09 6.42
C GLU A 231 2.86 4.02 6.52
N ILE A 232 3.42 4.54 7.60
CA ILE A 232 4.87 4.46 7.89
C ILE A 232 5.29 2.99 8.05
N PHE A 233 4.47 2.13 8.68
CA PHE A 233 4.76 0.71 8.82
C PHE A 233 4.74 -0.02 7.46
N HIS A 234 3.91 0.38 6.51
CA HIS A 234 4.01 -0.11 5.13
C HIS A 234 5.37 0.23 4.50
N MET A 235 5.83 1.47 4.70
CA MET A 235 7.14 1.90 4.21
C MET A 235 8.26 1.07 4.85
N ILE A 236 8.26 0.90 6.19
CA ILE A 236 9.28 0.12 6.89
C ILE A 236 9.28 -1.35 6.42
N TYR A 237 8.09 -1.95 6.24
CA TYR A 237 7.95 -3.29 5.66
C TYR A 237 8.54 -3.35 4.24
N ASN A 238 8.25 -2.35 3.41
CA ASN A 238 8.76 -2.27 2.04
C ASN A 238 10.29 -2.16 1.97
N GLU A 239 10.93 -1.55 2.96
CA GLU A 239 12.38 -1.34 3.04
C GLU A 239 13.14 -2.55 3.63
N GLN A 240 12.48 -3.65 3.96
CA GLN A 240 13.15 -4.89 4.32
C GLN A 240 14.08 -5.36 3.19
N SER A 241 15.24 -5.89 3.57
CA SER A 241 16.21 -6.42 2.59
C SER A 241 15.66 -7.65 1.83
N LEU A 242 16.18 -7.90 0.64
CA LEU A 242 15.84 -9.10 -0.13
C LEU A 242 16.00 -10.38 0.70
N LYS A 243 17.07 -10.48 1.51
CA LYS A 243 17.31 -11.63 2.39
C LYS A 243 16.15 -11.84 3.38
N VAL A 244 15.68 -10.77 4.02
CA VAL A 244 14.56 -10.85 4.98
C VAL A 244 13.27 -11.28 4.25
N LYS A 245 12.99 -10.69 3.09
CA LYS A 245 11.81 -11.04 2.26
C LYS A 245 11.83 -12.48 1.78
N LEU A 246 12.99 -12.98 1.33
CA LEU A 246 13.16 -14.37 0.91
C LEU A 246 13.01 -15.33 2.10
N ASN A 247 13.59 -15.04 3.25
CA ASN A 247 13.40 -15.85 4.45
C ASN A 247 11.92 -15.94 4.84
N MET A 248 11.24 -14.82 4.84
CA MET A 248 9.80 -14.78 5.17
C MET A 248 9.00 -15.62 4.16
N LYS A 249 9.24 -15.46 2.86
CA LYS A 249 8.59 -16.29 1.83
C LYS A 249 8.85 -17.77 2.03
N ASN A 250 10.12 -18.15 2.34
CA ASN A 250 10.49 -19.53 2.60
C ASN A 250 9.75 -20.11 3.81
N TRP A 251 9.52 -19.36 4.88
CA TRP A 251 8.73 -19.81 6.03
C TRP A 251 7.28 -20.08 5.66
N PHE A 252 6.69 -19.23 4.81
CA PHE A 252 5.34 -19.49 4.27
C PHE A 252 5.31 -20.73 3.36
N ASP A 253 6.32 -20.90 2.50
CA ASP A 253 6.40 -22.03 1.58
C ASP A 253 6.66 -23.36 2.30
N ALA A 254 7.42 -23.35 3.38
CA ALA A 254 7.69 -24.52 4.21
C ALA A 254 6.48 -24.96 5.05
N ASN A 255 5.53 -24.06 5.33
CA ASN A 255 4.36 -24.39 6.12
C ASN A 255 3.37 -25.25 5.28
N PRO A 256 2.89 -26.42 5.75
CA PRO A 256 2.06 -27.35 4.96
C PRO A 256 0.62 -26.87 4.74
N SER A 257 0.19 -25.81 5.41
CA SER A 257 -1.20 -25.32 5.34
C SER A 257 -1.56 -24.84 3.92
N LYS A 258 -2.74 -25.22 3.44
CA LYS A 258 -3.32 -24.66 2.20
C LYS A 258 -3.63 -23.17 2.32
N CYS A 259 -3.74 -22.66 3.55
CA CYS A 259 -3.99 -21.23 3.80
C CYS A 259 -2.73 -20.37 3.66
N SER A 260 -1.54 -20.98 3.61
CA SER A 260 -0.25 -20.28 3.72
C SER A 260 -0.10 -19.16 2.69
N THR A 261 -0.35 -19.42 1.41
CA THR A 261 -0.24 -18.43 0.34
C THR A 261 -1.22 -17.28 0.52
N TYR A 262 -2.48 -17.57 0.88
CA TYR A 262 -3.50 -16.53 1.09
C TYR A 262 -3.24 -15.71 2.36
N ALA A 263 -2.72 -16.34 3.40
CA ALA A 263 -2.26 -15.64 4.59
C ALA A 263 -1.08 -14.70 4.27
N PHE A 264 -0.13 -15.13 3.42
CA PHE A 264 0.98 -14.28 2.95
C PHE A 264 0.48 -13.00 2.25
N TRP A 265 -0.55 -13.08 1.45
CA TRP A 265 -1.07 -11.91 0.72
C TRP A 265 -1.75 -10.86 1.62
N LEU A 266 -2.26 -11.26 2.79
CA LEU A 266 -2.81 -10.32 3.75
C LEU A 266 -1.74 -9.69 4.66
N LEU A 267 -0.50 -10.19 4.62
CA LEU A 267 0.51 -9.95 5.64
C LEU A 267 0.84 -8.47 5.83
N ASN A 268 1.15 -7.76 4.74
CA ASN A 268 1.58 -6.37 4.78
C ASN A 268 0.50 -5.47 5.41
N GLU A 269 -0.75 -5.56 4.92
CA GLU A 269 -1.87 -4.80 5.44
C GLU A 269 -2.22 -5.18 6.88
N ALA A 270 -2.25 -6.49 7.19
CA ALA A 270 -2.53 -6.96 8.54
C ALA A 270 -1.48 -6.46 9.54
N PHE A 271 -0.20 -6.43 9.15
CA PHE A 271 0.87 -5.90 9.99
C PHE A 271 0.79 -4.40 10.18
N ALA A 272 0.59 -3.62 9.13
CA ALA A 272 0.44 -2.18 9.24
C ALA A 272 -0.78 -1.83 10.11
N THR A 273 -1.89 -2.55 9.92
CA THR A 273 -3.11 -2.37 10.72
C THR A 273 -2.90 -2.72 12.18
N VAL A 274 -2.30 -3.87 12.51
CA VAL A 274 -2.10 -4.27 13.90
C VAL A 274 -1.10 -3.38 14.63
N LEU A 275 -0.06 -2.91 13.94
CA LEU A 275 0.93 -2.01 14.53
C LEU A 275 0.41 -0.58 14.65
N GLY A 276 -0.16 -0.01 13.56
CA GLY A 276 -0.68 1.36 13.54
C GLY A 276 -1.99 1.49 14.31
N ASN A 277 -3.05 0.86 13.80
CA ASN A 277 -4.40 1.04 14.32
C ASN A 277 -4.67 0.23 15.62
N GLY A 278 -3.87 -0.81 15.86
CA GLY A 278 -3.92 -1.56 17.14
C GLY A 278 -2.94 -1.03 18.17
N TYR A 279 -1.65 -1.36 18.02
CA TYR A 279 -0.61 -1.11 19.02
C TYR A 279 -0.34 0.38 19.27
N VAL A 280 -0.14 1.18 18.22
CA VAL A 280 0.12 2.63 18.38
C VAL A 280 -1.12 3.31 18.94
N TYR A 281 -2.31 3.02 18.40
CA TYR A 281 -3.55 3.61 18.89
C TYR A 281 -3.76 3.35 20.39
N GLU A 282 -3.63 2.10 20.85
CA GLU A 282 -3.74 1.76 22.28
C GLU A 282 -2.75 2.56 23.15
N ARG A 283 -1.49 2.70 22.70
CA ARG A 283 -0.46 3.45 23.44
C ARG A 283 -0.75 4.96 23.51
N LEU A 284 -1.38 5.51 22.49
CA LEU A 284 -1.78 6.92 22.44
C LEU A 284 -3.03 7.20 23.28
N HIS A 285 -4.04 6.34 23.12
CA HIS A 285 -5.39 6.53 23.68
C HIS A 285 -5.56 5.89 25.06
N GLY A 286 -4.74 4.90 25.40
CA GLY A 286 -4.78 4.19 26.69
C GLY A 286 -5.67 2.95 26.70
N THR A 287 -6.45 2.69 25.64
CA THR A 287 -7.30 1.50 25.50
C THR A 287 -7.30 1.01 24.05
N VAL A 288 -7.46 -0.30 23.88
CA VAL A 288 -7.62 -0.91 22.56
C VAL A 288 -8.93 -0.44 21.92
N ASP A 289 -8.87 -0.03 20.66
CA ASP A 289 -10.08 0.31 19.91
C ASP A 289 -10.94 -0.93 19.68
N THR A 290 -12.21 -0.84 20.05
CA THR A 290 -13.20 -1.91 19.85
C THR A 290 -13.86 -1.86 18.48
N ALA A 291 -13.83 -0.70 17.80
CA ALA A 291 -14.35 -0.52 16.44
C ALA A 291 -13.51 -1.26 15.40
N ASP A 292 -13.94 -1.26 14.15
CA ASP A 292 -13.13 -1.81 13.07
C ASP A 292 -11.86 -0.99 12.83
N TRP A 293 -10.72 -1.66 12.82
CA TRP A 293 -9.42 -1.04 12.59
C TRP A 293 -9.13 -0.79 11.11
N TYR A 294 -9.84 -1.50 10.25
CA TYR A 294 -9.68 -1.41 8.79
C TYR A 294 -11.02 -1.67 8.09
N ASN A 295 -11.24 -1.01 6.97
CA ASN A 295 -12.49 -1.08 6.22
C ASN A 295 -12.71 -2.40 5.45
N GLN A 296 -11.65 -3.23 5.30
CA GLN A 296 -11.71 -4.52 4.62
C GLN A 296 -11.72 -5.64 5.67
N LYS A 297 -12.78 -6.48 5.64
CA LYS A 297 -13.05 -7.47 6.69
C LYS A 297 -11.91 -8.46 6.97
N TYR A 298 -11.17 -8.89 5.93
CA TYR A 298 -10.09 -9.89 6.07
C TYR A 298 -8.90 -9.31 6.82
N ILE A 299 -8.52 -8.09 6.48
CA ILE A 299 -7.44 -7.35 7.13
C ILE A 299 -7.81 -7.04 8.58
N ASN A 300 -9.00 -6.47 8.79
CA ASN A 300 -9.49 -6.15 10.14
C ASN A 300 -9.50 -7.37 11.06
N ALA A 301 -10.08 -8.48 10.59
CA ALA A 301 -10.20 -9.69 11.38
C ALA A 301 -8.82 -10.32 11.70
N MET A 302 -7.91 -10.37 10.70
CA MET A 302 -6.55 -10.87 10.90
C MET A 302 -5.78 -9.97 11.87
N ALA A 303 -5.80 -8.65 11.70
CA ALA A 303 -5.09 -7.72 12.57
C ALA A 303 -5.53 -7.84 14.03
N LYS A 304 -6.85 -7.88 14.30
CA LYS A 304 -7.37 -8.05 15.66
C LYS A 304 -6.96 -9.37 16.30
N LYS A 305 -6.98 -10.48 15.55
CA LYS A 305 -6.52 -11.77 16.06
C LYS A 305 -5.01 -11.88 16.25
N LEU A 306 -4.26 -11.11 15.46
CA LEU A 306 -2.80 -11.08 15.52
C LEU A 306 -2.28 -10.23 16.68
N TYR A 307 -3.07 -9.29 17.19
CA TYR A 307 -2.68 -8.30 18.18
C TYR A 307 -1.94 -8.89 19.41
N PRO A 308 -2.43 -9.95 20.07
CA PRO A 308 -1.73 -10.54 21.23
C PRO A 308 -0.32 -11.05 20.90
N ILE A 309 -0.12 -11.60 19.69
CA ILE A 309 1.19 -12.13 19.28
C ILE A 309 2.14 -10.99 18.96
N VAL A 310 1.66 -9.95 18.30
CA VAL A 310 2.47 -8.76 17.99
C VAL A 310 2.92 -8.06 19.27
N THR A 311 2.03 -7.87 20.22
CA THR A 311 2.38 -7.24 21.51
C THR A 311 3.36 -8.08 22.33
N GLU A 312 3.24 -9.42 22.30
CA GLU A 312 4.21 -10.35 22.89
C GLU A 312 5.62 -10.17 22.27
N TYR A 313 5.70 -10.11 20.93
CA TYR A 313 6.98 -9.95 20.23
C TYR A 313 7.61 -8.60 20.49
N ILE A 314 6.82 -7.54 20.47
CA ILE A 314 7.30 -6.18 20.79
C ILE A 314 7.82 -6.12 22.23
N ALA A 315 7.08 -6.63 23.20
CA ALA A 315 7.49 -6.67 24.60
C ALA A 315 8.78 -7.49 24.81
N GLY A 316 8.97 -8.54 24.02
CA GLY A 316 10.18 -9.36 24.01
C GLY A 316 11.34 -8.80 23.17
N ASN A 317 11.21 -7.64 22.55
CA ASN A 317 12.16 -7.08 21.56
C ASN A 317 12.52 -8.10 20.44
N LYS A 318 11.54 -8.87 19.98
CA LYS A 318 11.73 -9.89 18.96
C LYS A 318 11.35 -9.35 17.59
N ALA A 319 12.16 -9.70 16.59
CA ALA A 319 11.78 -9.53 15.19
C ALA A 319 10.92 -10.71 14.71
N ILE A 320 10.20 -10.51 13.61
CA ILE A 320 9.46 -11.57 12.90
C ILE A 320 10.43 -12.71 12.58
N ASP A 321 10.03 -13.93 12.97
CA ASP A 321 10.75 -15.18 12.74
C ASP A 321 9.80 -16.28 12.22
N GLN A 322 10.33 -17.48 12.04
CA GLN A 322 9.56 -18.63 11.56
C GLN A 322 8.43 -19.03 12.53
N ASP A 323 8.64 -18.91 13.86
CA ASP A 323 7.60 -19.20 14.85
C ASP A 323 6.44 -18.23 14.72
N PHE A 324 6.76 -16.94 14.61
CA PHE A 324 5.74 -15.90 14.37
C PHE A 324 4.90 -16.22 13.13
N ILE A 325 5.55 -16.53 12.00
CA ILE A 325 4.85 -16.82 10.74
C ILE A 325 4.01 -18.09 10.85
N ASN A 326 4.49 -19.12 11.53
CA ASN A 326 3.69 -20.34 11.77
C ASN A 326 2.44 -20.04 12.62
N ARG A 327 2.56 -19.23 13.65
CA ARG A 327 1.43 -18.77 14.49
C ARG A 327 0.45 -17.92 13.68
N TYR A 328 0.95 -17.03 12.81
CA TYR A 328 0.15 -16.22 11.91
C TYR A 328 -0.67 -17.09 10.93
N ILE A 329 -0.06 -18.07 10.27
CA ILE A 329 -0.74 -18.99 9.37
C ILE A 329 -1.79 -19.82 10.14
N LYS A 330 -1.45 -20.25 11.35
CA LYS A 330 -2.38 -20.99 12.21
C LYS A 330 -3.62 -20.17 12.58
N ILE A 331 -3.49 -18.87 12.85
CA ILE A 331 -4.64 -17.98 13.06
C ILE A 331 -5.56 -18.00 11.85
N TYR A 332 -5.02 -17.85 10.64
CA TYR A 332 -5.80 -17.89 9.41
C TYR A 332 -6.51 -19.25 9.26
N GLN A 333 -5.78 -20.35 9.43
CA GLN A 333 -6.30 -21.69 9.27
C GLN A 333 -7.43 -21.99 10.25
N ASP A 334 -7.25 -21.69 11.53
CA ASP A 334 -8.18 -22.07 12.60
C ASP A 334 -9.45 -21.21 12.60
N ASN A 335 -9.35 -19.94 12.20
CA ASN A 335 -10.47 -19.00 12.30
C ASN A 335 -11.10 -18.64 10.94
N TYR A 336 -10.33 -18.76 9.85
CA TYR A 336 -10.69 -18.14 8.58
C TYR A 336 -10.47 -19.03 7.35
N SER A 337 -10.30 -20.33 7.50
CA SER A 337 -10.10 -21.25 6.36
C SER A 337 -11.24 -21.18 5.32
N GLY A 338 -12.44 -20.78 5.74
CA GLY A 338 -13.59 -20.54 4.84
C GLY A 338 -13.37 -19.45 3.80
N TRP A 339 -12.44 -18.52 4.04
CA TRP A 339 -12.08 -17.45 3.09
C TRP A 339 -11.45 -17.98 1.80
N LEU A 340 -10.95 -19.21 1.81
CA LEU A 340 -10.48 -19.89 0.60
C LEU A 340 -11.59 -20.22 -0.40
N SER A 341 -12.85 -19.97 -0.05
CA SER A 341 -14.00 -20.07 -0.95
C SER A 341 -14.72 -18.73 -1.17
N GLU A 342 -14.16 -17.62 -0.72
CA GLU A 342 -14.73 -16.27 -0.89
C GLU A 342 -14.00 -15.51 -2.00
N LEU A 343 -14.73 -15.11 -3.04
CA LEU A 343 -14.14 -14.45 -4.22
C LEU A 343 -13.44 -13.14 -3.88
N ASN A 344 -13.98 -12.35 -2.96
CA ASN A 344 -13.36 -11.11 -2.52
C ASN A 344 -11.97 -11.32 -1.88
N ASN A 345 -11.73 -12.48 -1.24
CA ASN A 345 -10.40 -12.83 -0.74
C ASN A 345 -9.52 -13.43 -1.83
N LEU A 346 -10.08 -14.35 -2.63
CA LEU A 346 -9.34 -15.07 -3.68
C LEU A 346 -8.81 -14.13 -4.77
N LEU A 347 -9.60 -13.12 -5.14
CA LEU A 347 -9.29 -12.22 -6.24
C LEU A 347 -8.50 -10.98 -5.84
N THR A 348 -8.09 -10.86 -4.58
CA THR A 348 -7.20 -9.77 -4.11
C THR A 348 -5.86 -9.76 -4.84
N TYR A 349 -5.31 -10.95 -5.10
CA TYR A 349 -4.13 -11.18 -5.94
C TYR A 349 -4.56 -12.09 -7.09
N ARG A 350 -4.66 -11.54 -8.29
CA ARG A 350 -5.24 -12.26 -9.44
C ARG A 350 -4.45 -12.08 -10.72
N TYR A 351 -4.48 -13.11 -11.54
CA TYR A 351 -4.15 -13.08 -12.96
C TYR A 351 -5.37 -13.56 -13.74
N VAL A 352 -5.92 -12.70 -14.60
CA VAL A 352 -7.11 -12.98 -15.39
C VAL A 352 -6.72 -13.11 -16.86
N VAL A 353 -7.09 -14.21 -17.49
CA VAL A 353 -7.00 -14.41 -18.94
C VAL A 353 -8.39 -14.70 -19.47
N THR A 354 -8.83 -13.96 -20.48
CA THR A 354 -10.15 -14.11 -21.09
C THR A 354 -10.09 -13.87 -22.60
N ASP A 355 -11.06 -14.38 -23.33
CA ASP A 355 -11.29 -14.06 -24.74
C ASP A 355 -12.34 -12.95 -24.94
N ASN A 356 -12.74 -12.27 -23.86
CA ASN A 356 -13.73 -11.20 -23.84
C ASN A 356 -13.39 -10.12 -22.80
N GLY A 357 -12.87 -8.97 -23.26
CA GLY A 357 -12.45 -7.86 -22.40
C GLY A 357 -13.51 -7.34 -21.43
N ASN A 358 -14.81 -7.42 -21.77
CA ASN A 358 -15.89 -6.99 -20.88
C ASN A 358 -15.96 -7.80 -19.57
N ASP A 359 -15.39 -9.01 -19.56
CA ASP A 359 -15.37 -9.82 -18.34
C ASP A 359 -14.41 -9.24 -17.29
N PHE A 360 -13.31 -8.63 -17.74
CA PHE A 360 -12.39 -7.95 -16.84
C PHE A 360 -13.03 -6.75 -16.15
N ASP A 361 -13.73 -5.89 -16.90
CA ASP A 361 -14.45 -4.74 -16.35
C ASP A 361 -15.52 -5.19 -15.35
N THR A 362 -16.25 -6.26 -15.69
CA THR A 362 -17.26 -6.85 -14.80
C THR A 362 -16.64 -7.36 -13.51
N LEU A 363 -15.47 -8.01 -13.57
CA LEU A 363 -14.74 -8.47 -12.38
C LEU A 363 -14.22 -7.28 -11.55
N GLY A 364 -13.67 -6.24 -12.19
CA GLY A 364 -13.21 -5.03 -11.54
C GLY A 364 -14.34 -4.31 -10.78
N PHE A 365 -15.52 -4.24 -11.35
CA PHE A 365 -16.70 -3.66 -10.72
C PHE A 365 -17.18 -4.47 -9.51
N ASN A 366 -17.26 -5.81 -9.63
CA ASN A 366 -17.81 -6.67 -8.57
C ASN A 366 -16.79 -7.03 -7.49
N TYR A 367 -15.50 -7.05 -7.83
CA TYR A 367 -14.38 -7.38 -6.93
C TYR A 367 -13.30 -6.31 -7.03
N PRO A 368 -13.61 -5.07 -6.57
CA PRO A 368 -12.75 -3.90 -6.78
C PRO A 368 -11.47 -3.94 -5.94
N TYR A 369 -11.49 -4.61 -4.78
CA TYR A 369 -10.33 -4.68 -3.91
C TYR A 369 -9.28 -5.62 -4.51
N THR A 370 -8.14 -5.05 -4.91
CA THR A 370 -7.03 -5.80 -5.49
C THR A 370 -5.69 -5.18 -5.09
N SER A 371 -4.76 -6.01 -4.66
CA SER A 371 -3.37 -5.63 -4.36
C SER A 371 -2.42 -5.99 -5.49
N TYR A 372 -2.81 -6.96 -6.33
CA TYR A 372 -2.09 -7.33 -7.54
C TYR A 372 -3.08 -7.81 -8.60
N SER A 373 -2.97 -7.29 -9.81
CA SER A 373 -3.80 -7.73 -10.94
C SER A 373 -3.00 -7.70 -12.23
N ASP A 374 -2.90 -8.86 -12.89
CA ASP A 374 -2.50 -8.99 -14.28
C ASP A 374 -3.70 -9.36 -15.13
N PHE A 375 -3.73 -8.92 -16.38
CA PHE A 375 -4.84 -9.13 -17.27
C PHE A 375 -4.40 -9.29 -18.73
N GLU A 376 -4.98 -10.29 -19.41
CA GLU A 376 -4.80 -10.51 -20.84
C GLU A 376 -6.15 -10.82 -21.49
N ASP A 377 -6.42 -10.21 -22.64
CA ASP A 377 -7.69 -10.34 -23.37
C ASP A 377 -7.66 -11.38 -24.53
N HIS A 378 -6.58 -12.18 -24.56
CA HIS A 378 -6.40 -13.28 -25.50
C HIS A 378 -5.92 -14.54 -24.79
N ILE A 379 -6.55 -15.68 -25.08
CA ILE A 379 -6.14 -16.99 -24.56
C ILE A 379 -5.10 -17.60 -25.49
N THR A 380 -3.83 -17.42 -25.17
CA THR A 380 -2.71 -17.98 -25.95
C THR A 380 -1.82 -18.86 -25.08
N GLU A 381 -1.04 -19.77 -25.71
CA GLU A 381 -0.04 -20.58 -24.98
C GLU A 381 0.97 -19.71 -24.22
N SER A 382 1.37 -18.57 -24.80
CA SER A 382 2.31 -17.63 -24.19
C SER A 382 1.75 -17.09 -22.89
N GLU A 383 0.50 -16.59 -22.93
CA GLU A 383 -0.14 -15.98 -21.76
C GLU A 383 -0.46 -17.01 -20.68
N ILE A 384 -0.93 -18.20 -21.06
CA ILE A 384 -1.12 -19.29 -20.08
C ILE A 384 0.20 -19.71 -19.46
N ARG A 385 1.32 -19.73 -20.21
CA ARG A 385 2.65 -20.03 -19.68
C ARG A 385 3.11 -18.95 -18.69
N LYS A 386 2.92 -17.66 -19.01
CA LYS A 386 3.22 -16.54 -18.12
C LYS A 386 2.37 -16.65 -16.83
N MET A 387 1.09 -16.91 -16.97
CA MET A 387 0.17 -17.15 -15.84
C MET A 387 0.63 -18.32 -14.95
N THR A 388 1.10 -19.44 -15.51
CA THR A 388 1.57 -20.58 -14.70
C THR A 388 2.76 -20.22 -13.81
N GLY A 389 3.62 -19.30 -14.25
CA GLY A 389 4.78 -18.81 -13.49
C GLY A 389 4.45 -17.76 -12.43
N THR A 390 3.25 -17.20 -12.42
CA THR A 390 2.85 -16.12 -11.49
C THR A 390 2.13 -16.71 -10.27
N PRO A 391 2.64 -16.56 -9.05
CA PRO A 391 2.07 -17.21 -7.84
C PRO A 391 0.89 -16.42 -7.26
N VAL A 392 -0.20 -16.25 -8.03
CA VAL A 392 -1.45 -15.58 -7.65
C VAL A 392 -2.66 -16.44 -8.02
N THR A 393 -3.88 -16.09 -7.60
CA THR A 393 -5.10 -16.75 -8.07
C THR A 393 -5.23 -16.55 -9.58
N LYS A 394 -5.41 -17.65 -10.28
CA LYS A 394 -5.52 -17.69 -11.74
C LYS A 394 -6.98 -17.85 -12.13
N LEU A 395 -7.50 -16.94 -12.94
CA LEU A 395 -8.86 -16.99 -13.47
C LEU A 395 -8.82 -17.00 -14.99
N ILE A 396 -9.30 -18.09 -15.59
CA ILE A 396 -9.40 -18.25 -17.04
C ILE A 396 -10.87 -18.29 -17.42
N ILE A 397 -11.30 -17.38 -18.29
CA ILE A 397 -12.68 -17.25 -18.74
C ILE A 397 -12.74 -17.48 -20.25
N ILE A 398 -13.40 -18.55 -20.63
CA ILE A 398 -13.49 -19.01 -22.03
C ILE A 398 -14.92 -18.82 -22.52
N SER A 399 -15.10 -18.07 -23.61
CA SER A 399 -16.40 -17.83 -24.22
C SER A 399 -16.47 -18.16 -25.74
N LYS A 400 -15.30 -18.18 -26.40
CA LYS A 400 -15.16 -18.51 -27.83
C LYS A 400 -14.51 -19.89 -27.98
N GLU A 401 -13.91 -20.23 -28.99
CA GLU A 401 -13.13 -21.45 -29.37
C GLU A 401 -12.94 -22.51 -28.25
N ARG A 402 -13.97 -22.74 -27.45
CA ARG A 402 -14.00 -23.45 -26.17
C ARG A 402 -13.25 -24.77 -26.13
N ARG A 403 -13.41 -25.58 -27.22
CA ARG A 403 -12.75 -26.89 -27.22
C ARG A 403 -11.23 -26.77 -27.35
N ALA A 404 -10.76 -25.87 -28.21
CA ALA A 404 -9.32 -25.64 -28.40
C ALA A 404 -8.69 -25.03 -27.17
N GLU A 405 -9.32 -24.00 -26.63
CA GLU A 405 -8.82 -23.28 -25.45
C GLU A 405 -8.85 -24.13 -24.17
N LEU A 406 -9.92 -24.89 -23.92
CA LEU A 406 -9.98 -25.83 -22.78
C LEU A 406 -8.91 -26.92 -22.89
N ASN A 407 -8.61 -27.41 -24.10
CA ASN A 407 -7.52 -28.36 -24.33
C ASN A 407 -6.15 -27.71 -24.04
N MET A 408 -5.92 -26.49 -24.50
CA MET A 408 -4.71 -25.72 -24.24
C MET A 408 -4.51 -25.55 -22.73
N VAL A 409 -5.52 -25.07 -22.00
CA VAL A 409 -5.51 -24.90 -20.55
C VAL A 409 -5.23 -26.23 -19.84
N LYS A 410 -5.93 -27.31 -20.22
CA LYS A 410 -5.71 -28.65 -19.66
C LYS A 410 -4.27 -29.12 -19.79
N ASN A 411 -3.65 -28.88 -20.94
CA ASN A 411 -2.28 -29.31 -21.22
C ASN A 411 -1.23 -28.43 -20.51
N SER A 412 -1.60 -27.22 -20.12
CA SER A 412 -0.67 -26.25 -19.50
C SER A 412 -0.52 -26.46 -17.99
N PHE A 413 -1.48 -27.10 -17.32
CA PHE A 413 -1.45 -27.33 -15.87
C PHE A 413 -1.39 -28.81 -15.54
N THR A 414 -0.35 -29.24 -14.85
CA THR A 414 -0.15 -30.67 -14.47
C THR A 414 -1.27 -31.21 -13.59
N GLU A 415 -1.90 -30.35 -12.80
CA GLU A 415 -3.02 -30.64 -11.91
C GLU A 415 -4.30 -30.99 -12.69
N LEU A 416 -4.39 -30.60 -13.96
CA LEU A 416 -5.53 -30.86 -14.83
C LEU A 416 -5.40 -32.17 -15.66
N LYS A 417 -4.33 -32.96 -15.49
CA LYS A 417 -4.07 -34.16 -16.28
C LYS A 417 -5.30 -35.08 -16.36
N ASN A 418 -5.98 -35.29 -15.26
CA ASN A 418 -7.15 -36.17 -15.16
C ASN A 418 -8.49 -35.41 -15.19
N TRP A 419 -8.44 -34.09 -15.43
CA TRP A 419 -9.64 -33.25 -15.47
C TRP A 419 -10.52 -33.65 -16.69
N GLN A 420 -11.81 -33.86 -16.42
CA GLN A 420 -12.82 -34.12 -17.43
C GLN A 420 -13.74 -32.92 -17.53
N TYR A 421 -14.06 -32.48 -18.72
CA TYR A 421 -14.93 -31.34 -18.98
C TYR A 421 -15.81 -31.57 -20.21
N LEU A 422 -16.90 -30.85 -20.29
CA LEU A 422 -17.82 -30.84 -21.41
C LEU A 422 -17.78 -29.45 -22.08
N PRO A 423 -17.12 -29.28 -23.22
CA PRO A 423 -16.96 -27.98 -23.86
C PRO A 423 -18.28 -27.32 -24.25
N ASP A 424 -19.33 -28.12 -24.44
CA ASP A 424 -20.67 -27.68 -24.83
C ASP A 424 -21.61 -27.39 -23.65
N LYS A 425 -21.05 -27.34 -22.41
CA LYS A 425 -21.78 -26.95 -21.18
C LYS A 425 -21.10 -25.84 -20.47
N GLU A 426 -21.87 -24.88 -19.92
CA GLU A 426 -21.35 -23.87 -19.01
C GLU A 426 -20.98 -24.51 -17.67
N PHE A 427 -19.81 -24.12 -17.14
CA PHE A 427 -19.35 -24.58 -15.84
C PHE A 427 -18.33 -23.61 -15.22
N THR A 428 -18.16 -23.73 -13.92
CA THR A 428 -17.02 -23.21 -13.17
C THR A 428 -16.30 -24.40 -12.54
N TYR A 429 -15.00 -24.50 -12.77
CA TYR A 429 -14.12 -25.51 -12.18
C TYR A 429 -13.02 -24.81 -11.40
N HIS A 430 -12.62 -25.35 -10.27
CA HIS A 430 -11.46 -24.85 -9.53
C HIS A 430 -10.63 -25.97 -8.92
N THR A 431 -9.34 -25.71 -8.75
CA THR A 431 -8.41 -26.61 -8.08
C THR A 431 -7.26 -25.83 -7.47
N PHE A 432 -6.63 -26.39 -6.43
CA PHE A 432 -5.37 -25.88 -5.90
C PHE A 432 -4.22 -26.34 -6.79
N LEU A 433 -3.30 -25.43 -7.04
CA LEU A 433 -2.03 -25.70 -7.71
C LEU A 433 -0.94 -26.07 -6.67
N LYS A 434 0.21 -26.51 -7.15
CA LYS A 434 1.35 -26.88 -6.29
C LYS A 434 1.87 -25.70 -5.45
N ASP A 435 1.78 -24.47 -5.97
CA ASP A 435 2.12 -23.23 -5.28
C ASP A 435 1.05 -22.81 -4.24
N ARG A 436 0.01 -23.64 -4.05
CA ARG A 436 -1.14 -23.42 -3.16
C ARG A 436 -2.04 -22.25 -3.57
N THR A 437 -1.85 -21.68 -4.74
CA THR A 437 -2.84 -20.78 -5.35
C THR A 437 -4.00 -21.57 -5.93
N GLN A 438 -5.11 -20.91 -6.24
CA GLN A 438 -6.21 -21.54 -6.93
C GLN A 438 -6.20 -21.19 -8.42
N LEU A 439 -6.48 -22.21 -9.24
CA LEU A 439 -6.85 -22.05 -10.63
C LEU A 439 -8.37 -22.17 -10.72
N ILE A 440 -9.00 -21.15 -11.30
CA ILE A 440 -10.44 -21.08 -11.57
C ILE A 440 -10.63 -21.03 -13.08
N ILE A 441 -11.41 -21.95 -13.64
CA ILE A 441 -11.72 -22.04 -15.07
C ILE A 441 -13.22 -21.88 -15.24
N VAL A 442 -13.63 -20.93 -16.05
CA VAL A 442 -15.03 -20.66 -16.37
C VAL A 442 -15.23 -20.87 -17.86
N ASN A 443 -16.06 -21.86 -18.23
CA ASN A 443 -16.58 -22.03 -19.57
C ASN A 443 -17.97 -21.44 -19.62
N ARG A 444 -18.14 -20.35 -20.38
CA ARG A 444 -19.42 -19.64 -20.43
C ARG A 444 -19.95 -19.45 -21.85
N PHE A 445 -21.28 -19.31 -21.98
CA PHE A 445 -21.95 -18.97 -23.22
C PHE A 445 -22.78 -17.70 -23.09
N LYS A 446 -23.83 -17.76 -22.28
CA LYS A 446 -24.80 -16.68 -22.09
C LYS A 446 -24.90 -16.20 -20.65
N THR A 447 -24.58 -17.07 -19.69
CA THR A 447 -24.70 -16.74 -18.25
C THR A 447 -23.63 -15.71 -17.86
N PRO A 448 -24.00 -14.63 -17.17
CA PRO A 448 -23.03 -13.66 -16.65
C PRO A 448 -21.95 -14.33 -15.79
N ILE A 449 -20.70 -13.86 -15.90
CA ILE A 449 -19.54 -14.43 -15.19
C ILE A 449 -19.77 -14.48 -13.67
N VAL A 450 -20.31 -13.41 -13.08
CA VAL A 450 -20.58 -13.33 -11.64
C VAL A 450 -21.57 -14.41 -11.18
N VAL A 451 -22.58 -14.73 -12.01
CA VAL A 451 -23.54 -15.79 -11.72
C VAL A 451 -22.91 -17.17 -11.77
N LEU A 452 -21.99 -17.42 -12.73
CA LEU A 452 -21.28 -18.69 -12.79
C LEU A 452 -20.32 -18.87 -11.62
N LEU A 453 -19.60 -17.83 -11.24
CA LEU A 453 -18.69 -17.84 -10.09
C LEU A 453 -19.44 -18.06 -8.78
N SER A 454 -20.59 -17.39 -8.58
CA SER A 454 -21.39 -17.50 -7.34
C SER A 454 -22.04 -18.89 -7.10
N LYS A 455 -22.11 -19.74 -8.13
CA LYS A 455 -22.54 -21.14 -7.97
C LYS A 455 -21.51 -22.02 -7.26
N THR A 456 -20.24 -21.61 -7.30
CA THR A 456 -19.10 -22.40 -6.78
C THR A 456 -18.47 -21.73 -5.56
N PHE A 457 -18.45 -20.42 -5.53
CA PHE A 457 -17.80 -19.60 -4.50
C PHE A 457 -18.83 -18.75 -3.74
N LYS A 458 -18.41 -18.31 -2.57
CA LYS A 458 -19.13 -17.30 -1.78
C LYS A 458 -18.69 -15.89 -2.17
N ASN A 459 -19.57 -14.92 -2.01
CA ASN A 459 -19.25 -13.50 -2.13
C ASN A 459 -18.81 -12.92 -0.80
#